data_b7a594fd0d7fdd99e95e3666cb923d93
#
_entry.id   b7a594fd0d7fdd99e95e3666cb923d93
#
_cell.length_a   1.000
_cell.length_b   1.000
_cell.length_c   1.000
_cell.angle_alpha   90.00
_cell.angle_beta   90.00
_cell.angle_gamma   90.00
#
_symmetry.space_group_name_H-M   'P 1'
#
loop_
_entity.id
_entity.type
_entity.pdbx_description
1 polymer ?
#
loop_
_entity_poly.entity_id
_entity_poly.type
_entity_poly.pdbx_seq_one_letter_code
_entity_poly.pdbx_strand_id
1 'polypeptide(L)'
;MSIFLFAAGFPAAEVLLDIWHPITLMFFRLILAVSTLVFLWALIEGVSSVLKAPWLKGIKIGLLGFGLGTNLLLFAQWFTDPITVALLATLIPVSATILEVLDGRRKLNSKFILGLIASILGGLIAVSENISVDLGWGVLMALGSGFSFMWASDKSVTRLSDLSSIARSSITFTGAAVFTTISFTIFLVLGLIEVTNWLTGDQLLSLLIYSVIGMAISX
;
A
#
# COMPACT_ATOMS: atom_id res chain seq x y z
N MET A 1 -17.02 3.07 1.35
CA MET A 1 -16.76 3.37 -0.08
C MET A 1 -15.27 3.20 -0.43
N SER A 2 -14.34 3.71 0.35
CA SER A 2 -12.88 3.55 0.12
C SER A 2 -12.40 2.10 -0.01
N ILE A 3 -12.96 1.16 0.77
CA ILE A 3 -12.58 -0.26 0.73
C ILE A 3 -12.90 -0.87 -0.65
N PHE A 4 -14.06 -0.54 -1.24
CA PHE A 4 -14.43 -1.02 -2.57
C PHE A 4 -13.49 -0.48 -3.65
N LEU A 5 -13.11 0.79 -3.53
CA LEU A 5 -12.18 1.42 -4.48
C LEU A 5 -10.78 0.79 -4.36
N PHE A 6 -10.34 0.49 -3.14
CA PHE A 6 -9.08 -0.20 -2.89
C PHE A 6 -9.11 -1.63 -3.46
N ALA A 7 -10.22 -2.37 -3.21
CA ALA A 7 -10.36 -3.75 -3.68
C ALA A 7 -10.38 -3.85 -5.21
N ALA A 8 -10.97 -2.87 -5.91
CA ALA A 8 -10.97 -2.82 -7.38
C ALA A 8 -9.55 -2.67 -7.95
N GLY A 9 -8.58 -2.24 -7.14
CA GLY A 9 -7.18 -2.15 -7.54
C GLY A 9 -6.52 -3.51 -7.79
N PHE A 10 -6.97 -4.59 -7.14
CA PHE A 10 -6.31 -5.90 -7.28
C PHE A 10 -6.43 -6.46 -8.71
N PRO A 11 -7.64 -6.54 -9.33
CA PRO A 11 -7.73 -6.98 -10.72
C PRO A 11 -7.01 -6.05 -11.71
N ALA A 12 -7.05 -4.75 -11.48
CA ALA A 12 -6.34 -3.79 -12.34
C ALA A 12 -4.81 -3.99 -12.25
N ALA A 13 -4.30 -4.29 -11.05
CA ALA A 13 -2.88 -4.59 -10.85
C ALA A 13 -2.47 -5.88 -11.58
N GLU A 14 -3.32 -6.92 -11.54
CA GLU A 14 -3.05 -8.21 -12.21
C GLU A 14 -2.79 -8.02 -13.71
N VAL A 15 -3.68 -7.31 -14.40
CA VAL A 15 -3.54 -7.02 -15.84
C VAL A 15 -2.23 -6.27 -16.15
N LEU A 16 -1.84 -5.35 -15.28
CA LEU A 16 -0.62 -4.55 -15.48
C LEU A 16 0.66 -5.31 -15.11
N LEU A 17 0.58 -6.26 -14.16
CA LEU A 17 1.71 -7.11 -13.77
C LEU A 17 2.10 -8.12 -14.84
N ASP A 18 1.20 -8.45 -15.77
CA ASP A 18 1.52 -9.26 -16.95
C ASP A 18 2.45 -8.54 -17.93
N ILE A 19 2.50 -7.20 -17.84
CA ILE A 19 3.22 -6.35 -18.80
C ILE A 19 4.47 -5.75 -18.15
N TRP A 20 4.35 -5.33 -16.90
CA TRP A 20 5.38 -4.59 -16.18
C TRP A 20 5.81 -5.30 -14.91
N HIS A 21 7.10 -5.27 -14.65
CA HIS A 21 7.66 -5.67 -13.36
C HIS A 21 7.00 -4.88 -12.22
N PRO A 22 6.74 -5.50 -11.05
CA PRO A 22 6.05 -4.83 -9.93
C PRO A 22 6.61 -3.46 -9.56
N ILE A 23 7.93 -3.31 -9.53
CA ILE A 23 8.59 -2.04 -9.20
C ILE A 23 8.26 -0.95 -10.25
N THR A 24 8.22 -1.31 -11.54
CA THR A 24 7.88 -0.38 -12.63
C THR A 24 6.44 0.10 -12.48
N LEU A 25 5.52 -0.84 -12.26
CA LEU A 25 4.10 -0.54 -12.05
C LEU A 25 3.91 0.39 -10.84
N MET A 26 4.55 0.05 -9.71
CA MET A 26 4.42 0.84 -8.49
C MET A 26 5.02 2.24 -8.63
N PHE A 27 6.11 2.38 -9.39
CA PHE A 27 6.73 3.69 -9.67
C PHE A 27 5.72 4.61 -10.38
N PHE A 28 5.17 4.17 -11.51
CA PHE A 28 4.21 4.99 -12.27
C PHE A 28 2.93 5.26 -11.48
N ARG A 29 2.43 4.24 -10.77
CA ARG A 29 1.25 4.37 -9.91
C ARG A 29 1.43 5.45 -8.85
N LEU A 30 2.54 5.43 -8.12
CA LEU A 30 2.79 6.39 -7.04
C LEU A 30 3.04 7.81 -7.56
N ILE A 31 3.74 7.96 -8.67
CA ILE A 31 3.94 9.29 -9.29
C ILE A 31 2.59 9.91 -9.66
N LEU A 32 1.71 9.14 -10.31
CA LEU A 32 0.38 9.62 -10.70
C LEU A 32 -0.48 9.94 -9.46
N ALA A 33 -0.49 9.04 -8.48
CA ALA A 33 -1.30 9.23 -7.26
C ALA A 33 -0.82 10.45 -6.45
N VAL A 34 0.48 10.61 -6.27
CA VAL A 34 1.07 11.75 -5.52
C VAL A 34 0.80 13.06 -6.26
N SER A 35 1.01 13.09 -7.58
CA SER A 35 0.74 14.29 -8.39
C SER A 35 -0.71 14.73 -8.24
N THR A 36 -1.64 13.78 -8.32
CA THR A 36 -3.09 14.03 -8.14
C THR A 36 -3.39 14.53 -6.73
N LEU A 37 -2.85 13.88 -5.70
CA LEU A 37 -3.09 14.24 -4.29
C LEU A 37 -2.55 15.63 -3.98
N VAL A 38 -1.33 15.93 -4.38
CA VAL A 38 -0.71 17.24 -4.10
C VAL A 38 -1.46 18.35 -4.89
N PHE A 39 -1.87 18.08 -6.11
CA PHE A 39 -2.67 19.00 -6.92
C PHE A 39 -4.01 19.29 -6.25
N LEU A 40 -4.75 18.25 -5.85
CA LEU A 40 -6.04 18.41 -5.16
C LEU A 40 -5.86 19.14 -3.82
N TRP A 41 -4.82 18.82 -3.07
CA TRP A 41 -4.50 19.50 -1.81
C TRP A 41 -4.24 20.99 -2.05
N ALA A 42 -3.46 21.34 -3.06
CA ALA A 42 -3.19 22.74 -3.42
C ALA A 42 -4.47 23.48 -3.83
N LEU A 43 -5.40 22.81 -4.52
CA LEU A 43 -6.70 23.40 -4.90
C LEU A 43 -7.63 23.61 -3.69
N ILE A 44 -7.66 22.65 -2.76
CA ILE A 44 -8.61 22.67 -1.63
C ILE A 44 -8.13 23.61 -0.51
N GLU A 45 -6.84 23.55 -0.17
CA GLU A 45 -6.28 24.27 1.00
C GLU A 45 -5.29 25.37 0.63
N GLY A 46 -5.02 25.53 -0.66
CA GLY A 46 -4.12 26.56 -1.16
C GLY A 46 -2.65 26.12 -1.17
N VAL A 47 -1.90 26.70 -2.09
CA VAL A 47 -0.46 26.40 -2.29
C VAL A 47 0.36 26.70 -1.02
N SER A 48 -0.04 27.72 -0.24
CA SER A 48 0.65 28.09 1.01
C SER A 48 0.65 26.93 2.03
N SER A 49 -0.46 26.18 2.11
CA SER A 49 -0.54 24.99 3.00
C SER A 49 0.43 23.91 2.57
N VAL A 50 0.55 23.69 1.26
CA VAL A 50 1.48 22.71 0.68
C VAL A 50 2.93 23.07 1.01
N LEU A 51 3.31 24.34 0.83
CA LEU A 51 4.69 24.81 1.03
C LEU A 51 5.10 24.79 2.50
N LYS A 52 4.18 25.03 3.43
CA LYS A 52 4.46 25.12 4.88
C LYS A 52 4.37 23.77 5.60
N ALA A 53 3.93 22.72 4.92
CA ALA A 53 3.71 21.41 5.53
C ALA A 53 5.02 20.78 6.03
N PRO A 54 4.94 19.92 7.06
CA PRO A 54 6.12 19.24 7.61
C PRO A 54 6.54 18.04 6.74
N TRP A 55 6.97 18.30 5.51
CA TRP A 55 7.30 17.31 4.49
C TRP A 55 8.23 16.22 5.01
N LEU A 56 9.32 16.60 5.75
CA LEU A 56 10.31 15.62 6.24
C LEU A 56 9.70 14.58 7.19
N LYS A 57 8.75 15.00 8.04
CA LYS A 57 8.07 14.06 8.95
C LYS A 57 7.21 13.06 8.18
N GLY A 58 6.41 13.56 7.25
CA GLY A 58 5.54 12.72 6.43
C GLY A 58 6.32 11.79 5.50
N ILE A 59 7.36 12.32 4.84
CA ILE A 59 8.22 11.54 3.95
C ILE A 59 8.88 10.36 4.71
N LYS A 60 9.37 10.58 5.93
CA LYS A 60 9.97 9.49 6.74
C LYS A 60 8.95 8.38 7.04
N ILE A 61 7.73 8.75 7.44
CA ILE A 61 6.66 7.78 7.71
C ILE A 61 6.29 7.04 6.41
N GLY A 62 6.14 7.80 5.34
CA GLY A 62 5.77 7.27 4.03
C GLY A 62 6.82 6.31 3.46
N LEU A 63 8.07 6.68 3.53
CA LEU A 63 9.19 5.89 3.01
C LEU A 63 9.28 4.52 3.71
N LEU A 64 9.30 4.53 5.06
CA LEU A 64 9.48 3.32 5.86
C LEU A 64 8.20 2.47 5.96
N GLY A 65 7.03 3.09 5.87
CA GLY A 65 5.77 2.38 6.05
C GLY A 65 5.02 2.15 4.75
N PHE A 66 4.50 3.21 4.14
CA PHE A 66 3.72 3.06 2.90
C PHE A 66 4.58 2.62 1.72
N GLY A 67 5.82 3.12 1.59
CA GLY A 67 6.72 2.73 0.50
C GLY A 67 7.08 1.24 0.58
N LEU A 68 7.56 0.80 1.72
CA LEU A 68 7.85 -0.62 1.94
C LEU A 68 6.57 -1.46 1.79
N GLY A 69 5.47 -1.03 2.42
CA GLY A 69 4.20 -1.77 2.40
C GLY A 69 3.63 -1.95 0.99
N THR A 70 3.58 -0.89 0.18
CA THR A 70 3.03 -0.98 -1.18
C THR A 70 3.89 -1.85 -2.09
N ASN A 71 5.21 -1.75 -1.97
CA ASN A 71 6.11 -2.60 -2.76
C ASN A 71 5.99 -4.07 -2.34
N LEU A 72 5.97 -4.36 -1.03
CA LEU A 72 5.75 -5.72 -0.52
C LEU A 72 4.42 -6.31 -1.00
N LEU A 73 3.34 -5.49 -1.00
CA LEU A 73 2.02 -5.95 -1.45
C LEU A 73 2.03 -6.35 -2.93
N LEU A 74 2.68 -5.54 -3.76
CA LEU A 74 2.73 -5.81 -5.20
C LEU A 74 3.64 -7.01 -5.52
N PHE A 75 4.77 -7.14 -4.81
CA PHE A 75 5.60 -8.35 -4.91
C PHE A 75 4.84 -9.60 -4.41
N ALA A 76 4.04 -9.45 -3.36
CA ALA A 76 3.18 -10.56 -2.90
C ALA A 76 2.24 -11.02 -4.01
N GLN A 77 1.58 -10.08 -4.72
CA GLN A 77 0.72 -10.41 -5.87
C GLN A 77 1.51 -11.05 -7.03
N TRP A 78 2.77 -10.70 -7.19
CA TRP A 78 3.60 -11.27 -8.27
C TRP A 78 4.06 -12.70 -7.95
N PHE A 79 4.26 -13.02 -6.66
CA PHE A 79 4.70 -14.35 -6.22
C PHE A 79 3.54 -15.28 -5.86
N THR A 80 2.32 -14.77 -5.74
CA THR A 80 1.14 -15.57 -5.43
C THR A 80 -0.08 -14.94 -6.12
N ASP A 81 -1.21 -15.60 -6.05
CA ASP A 81 -2.43 -15.15 -6.73
C ASP A 81 -3.06 -13.94 -5.98
N PRO A 82 -3.77 -13.05 -6.73
CA PRO A 82 -4.40 -11.87 -6.12
C PRO A 82 -5.48 -12.20 -5.08
N ILE A 83 -6.14 -13.34 -5.21
CA ILE A 83 -7.19 -13.77 -4.26
C ILE A 83 -6.56 -14.08 -2.91
N THR A 84 -5.46 -14.83 -2.90
CA THR A 84 -4.69 -15.11 -1.68
C THR A 84 -4.20 -13.83 -1.01
N VAL A 85 -3.66 -12.88 -1.79
CA VAL A 85 -3.20 -11.58 -1.26
C VAL A 85 -4.37 -10.80 -0.65
N ALA A 86 -5.52 -10.75 -1.34
CA ALA A 86 -6.72 -10.06 -0.86
C ALA A 86 -7.24 -10.69 0.44
N LEU A 87 -7.23 -12.02 0.55
CA LEU A 87 -7.61 -12.73 1.78
C LEU A 87 -6.62 -12.44 2.92
N LEU A 88 -5.33 -12.43 2.64
CA LEU A 88 -4.31 -12.08 3.64
C LEU A 88 -4.45 -10.63 4.09
N ALA A 89 -4.90 -9.73 3.22
CA ALA A 89 -5.19 -8.34 3.59
C ALA A 89 -6.31 -8.23 4.63
N THR A 90 -7.20 -9.23 4.74
CA THR A 90 -8.21 -9.26 5.83
C THR A 90 -7.56 -9.41 7.21
N LEU A 91 -6.30 -9.81 7.29
CA LEU A 91 -5.53 -9.91 8.55
C LEU A 91 -4.88 -8.57 8.95
N ILE A 92 -5.02 -7.52 8.16
CA ILE A 92 -4.49 -6.18 8.51
C ILE A 92 -4.96 -5.70 9.91
N PRO A 93 -6.21 -5.89 10.34
CA PRO A 93 -6.61 -5.53 11.72
C PRO A 93 -5.83 -6.28 12.81
N VAL A 94 -5.32 -7.49 12.49
CA VAL A 94 -4.44 -8.25 13.41
C VAL A 94 -3.13 -7.46 13.61
N SER A 95 -2.53 -6.98 12.52
CA SER A 95 -1.32 -6.15 12.57
C SER A 95 -1.54 -4.88 13.39
N ALA A 96 -2.69 -4.21 13.20
CA ALA A 96 -3.08 -3.03 13.99
C ALA A 96 -3.12 -3.35 15.50
N THR A 97 -3.75 -4.47 15.86
CA THR A 97 -3.85 -4.90 17.26
C THR A 97 -2.48 -5.20 17.86
N ILE A 98 -1.62 -5.89 17.13
CA ILE A 98 -0.25 -6.18 17.58
C ILE A 98 0.48 -4.87 17.88
N LEU A 99 0.40 -3.88 16.99
CA LEU A 99 1.02 -2.58 17.19
C LEU A 99 0.48 -1.85 18.43
N GLU A 100 -0.85 -1.86 18.64
CA GLU A 100 -1.50 -1.24 19.81
C GLU A 100 -1.04 -1.87 21.13
N VAL A 101 -0.85 -3.19 21.12
CA VAL A 101 -0.37 -3.94 22.29
C VAL A 101 1.11 -3.62 22.54
N LEU A 102 1.94 -3.62 21.49
CA LEU A 102 3.37 -3.29 21.60
C LEU A 102 3.59 -1.86 22.11
N ASP A 103 2.74 -0.92 21.68
CA ASP A 103 2.77 0.47 22.16
C ASP A 103 2.14 0.65 23.56
N GLY A 104 1.64 -0.42 24.19
CA GLY A 104 1.02 -0.38 25.50
C GLY A 104 -0.36 0.30 25.54
N ARG A 105 -0.93 0.60 24.38
CA ARG A 105 -2.22 1.31 24.26
C ARG A 105 -3.42 0.40 24.40
N ARG A 106 -3.21 -0.92 24.32
CA ARG A 106 -4.31 -1.89 24.38
C ARG A 106 -3.91 -3.10 25.23
N LYS A 107 -4.86 -3.49 26.11
CA LYS A 107 -4.76 -4.77 26.84
C LYS A 107 -5.66 -5.77 26.15
N LEU A 108 -5.15 -6.95 25.88
CA LEU A 108 -5.93 -8.03 25.28
C LEU A 108 -6.82 -8.66 26.34
N ASN A 109 -8.10 -8.82 26.03
CA ASN A 109 -8.97 -9.64 26.84
C ASN A 109 -9.24 -10.99 26.14
N SER A 110 -9.70 -11.99 26.89
CA SER A 110 -9.89 -13.35 26.38
C SER A 110 -10.86 -13.41 25.20
N LYS A 111 -11.93 -12.61 25.21
CA LYS A 111 -12.92 -12.56 24.13
C LYS A 111 -12.30 -12.04 22.84
N PHE A 112 -11.43 -11.03 22.95
CA PHE A 112 -10.71 -10.47 21.80
C PHE A 112 -9.71 -11.48 21.22
N ILE A 113 -8.97 -12.18 22.09
CA ILE A 113 -8.02 -13.23 21.67
C ILE A 113 -8.76 -14.35 20.91
N LEU A 114 -9.92 -14.78 21.42
CA LEU A 114 -10.75 -15.77 20.75
C LEU A 114 -11.20 -15.30 19.35
N GLY A 115 -11.66 -14.05 19.26
CA GLY A 115 -12.04 -13.47 17.96
C GLY A 115 -10.87 -13.39 16.98
N LEU A 116 -9.69 -13.02 17.48
CA LEU A 116 -8.46 -12.95 16.68
C LEU A 116 -8.08 -14.34 16.14
N ILE A 117 -8.09 -15.35 17.01
CA ILE A 117 -7.79 -16.75 16.61
C ILE A 117 -8.82 -17.21 15.56
N ALA A 118 -10.12 -16.97 15.81
CA ALA A 118 -11.18 -17.35 14.88
C ALA A 118 -10.99 -16.66 13.50
N SER A 119 -10.59 -15.38 13.50
CA SER A 119 -10.32 -14.62 12.26
C SER A 119 -9.14 -15.21 11.50
N ILE A 120 -8.04 -15.53 12.20
CA ILE A 120 -6.85 -16.15 11.59
C ILE A 120 -7.21 -17.52 11.02
N LEU A 121 -7.92 -18.36 11.80
CA LEU A 121 -8.31 -19.70 11.36
C LEU A 121 -9.27 -19.61 10.15
N GLY A 122 -10.24 -18.69 10.19
CA GLY A 122 -11.14 -18.45 9.06
C GLY A 122 -10.39 -18.03 7.80
N GLY A 123 -9.44 -17.13 7.93
CA GLY A 123 -8.56 -16.70 6.82
C GLY A 123 -7.74 -17.86 6.26
N LEU A 124 -7.15 -18.68 7.15
CA LEU A 124 -6.37 -19.86 6.74
C LEU A 124 -7.23 -20.90 6.02
N ILE A 125 -8.45 -21.15 6.50
CA ILE A 125 -9.40 -22.08 5.88
C ILE A 125 -9.80 -21.54 4.49
N ALA A 126 -10.10 -20.24 4.39
CA ALA A 126 -10.52 -19.64 3.13
C ALA A 126 -9.41 -19.71 2.07
N VAL A 127 -8.15 -19.65 2.49
CA VAL A 127 -7.00 -19.72 1.59
C VAL A 127 -6.58 -21.19 1.29
N SER A 128 -6.94 -22.13 2.19
CA SER A 128 -6.40 -23.50 2.17
C SER A 128 -6.69 -24.28 0.88
N GLU A 129 -7.80 -24.00 0.19
CA GLU A 129 -8.15 -24.69 -1.07
C GLU A 129 -7.31 -24.19 -2.26
N ASN A 130 -6.75 -22.99 -2.14
CA ASN A 130 -5.95 -22.37 -3.19
C ASN A 130 -4.46 -22.36 -2.86
N ILE A 131 -4.08 -22.79 -1.65
CA ILE A 131 -2.67 -22.95 -1.30
C ILE A 131 -2.14 -24.20 -2.00
N SER A 132 -1.60 -24.06 -3.20
CA SER A 132 -0.47 -24.86 -3.57
C SER A 132 0.58 -24.57 -2.47
N VAL A 133 1.03 -25.58 -1.76
CA VAL A 133 1.74 -25.52 -0.47
C VAL A 133 3.09 -24.76 -0.49
N ASP A 134 3.25 -23.82 -1.39
CA ASP A 134 4.31 -22.82 -1.26
C ASP A 134 3.77 -21.69 -0.38
N LEU A 135 3.90 -21.89 0.94
CA LEU A 135 3.91 -20.80 1.91
C LEU A 135 5.15 -19.94 1.57
N GLY A 136 5.12 -19.48 0.33
CA GLY A 136 6.26 -18.86 -0.29
C GLY A 136 6.42 -17.42 0.15
N TRP A 137 7.39 -16.80 -0.45
CA TRP A 137 7.74 -15.41 -0.22
C TRP A 137 6.53 -14.47 -0.35
N GLY A 138 5.56 -14.80 -1.23
CA GLY A 138 4.34 -13.99 -1.44
C GLY A 138 3.53 -13.81 -0.16
N VAL A 139 3.32 -14.87 0.62
CA VAL A 139 2.56 -14.81 1.89
C VAL A 139 3.30 -13.96 2.93
N LEU A 140 4.62 -14.17 3.06
CA LEU A 140 5.43 -13.36 4.00
C LEU A 140 5.42 -11.88 3.61
N MET A 141 5.49 -11.58 2.33
CA MET A 141 5.44 -10.21 1.82
C MET A 141 4.06 -9.57 2.07
N ALA A 142 2.97 -10.32 1.87
CA ALA A 142 1.62 -9.82 2.14
C ALA A 142 1.43 -9.47 3.62
N LEU A 143 1.89 -10.35 4.53
CA LEU A 143 1.82 -10.10 5.98
C LEU A 143 2.70 -8.91 6.38
N GLY A 144 3.93 -8.85 5.86
CA GLY A 144 4.85 -7.73 6.07
C GLY A 144 4.28 -6.41 5.58
N SER A 145 3.61 -6.43 4.44
CA SER A 145 2.89 -5.30 3.87
C SER A 145 1.82 -4.79 4.84
N GLY A 146 0.97 -5.68 5.35
CA GLY A 146 -0.09 -5.33 6.31
C GLY A 146 0.46 -4.67 7.56
N PHE A 147 1.57 -5.20 8.10
CA PHE A 147 2.24 -4.63 9.26
C PHE A 147 2.79 -3.22 8.95
N SER A 148 3.46 -3.07 7.80
CA SER A 148 4.02 -1.77 7.36
C SER A 148 2.92 -0.72 7.18
N PHE A 149 1.80 -1.09 6.55
CA PHE A 149 0.64 -0.19 6.36
C PHE A 149 0.06 0.27 7.70
N MET A 150 -0.13 -0.67 8.64
CA MET A 150 -0.70 -0.31 9.94
C MET A 150 0.23 0.59 10.74
N TRP A 151 1.54 0.29 10.73
CA TRP A 151 2.53 1.15 11.38
C TRP A 151 2.51 2.57 10.76
N ALA A 152 2.51 2.68 9.43
CA ALA A 152 2.49 3.97 8.74
C ALA A 152 1.19 4.73 9.02
N SER A 153 0.06 4.04 8.99
CA SER A 153 -1.24 4.63 9.27
C SER A 153 -1.30 5.19 10.70
N ASP A 154 -0.90 4.40 11.69
CA ASP A 154 -0.82 4.82 13.09
C ASP A 154 0.08 6.06 13.24
N LYS A 155 1.30 6.01 12.69
CA LYS A 155 2.25 7.14 12.83
C LYS A 155 1.79 8.35 12.02
N SER A 156 1.10 8.17 10.91
CA SER A 156 0.50 9.27 10.14
C SER A 156 -0.54 10.01 10.97
N VAL A 157 -1.47 9.27 11.58
CA VAL A 157 -2.55 9.85 12.40
C VAL A 157 -1.99 10.50 13.68
N THR A 158 -1.04 9.84 14.36
CA THR A 158 -0.55 10.30 15.66
C THR A 158 0.48 11.42 15.55
N ARG A 159 1.37 11.38 14.54
CA ARG A 159 2.46 12.36 14.41
C ARG A 159 2.14 13.52 13.47
N LEU A 160 1.07 13.41 12.68
CA LEU A 160 0.62 14.44 11.74
C LEU A 160 -0.84 14.81 12.02
N SER A 161 -1.25 14.74 13.29
CA SER A 161 -2.63 15.01 13.76
C SER A 161 -3.15 16.40 13.36
N ASP A 162 -2.26 17.36 13.23
CA ASP A 162 -2.60 18.76 12.94
C ASP A 162 -2.90 19.00 11.44
N LEU A 163 -2.68 17.99 10.60
CA LEU A 163 -2.92 18.07 9.16
C LEU A 163 -4.25 17.43 8.78
N SER A 164 -4.87 17.97 7.74
CA SER A 164 -6.03 17.33 7.11
C SER A 164 -5.67 15.96 6.53
N SER A 165 -6.67 15.14 6.25
CA SER A 165 -6.46 13.81 5.65
C SER A 165 -5.73 13.91 4.30
N ILE A 166 -6.14 14.87 3.45
CA ILE A 166 -5.49 15.03 2.13
C ILE A 166 -4.02 15.45 2.26
N ALA A 167 -3.71 16.35 3.20
CA ALA A 167 -2.34 16.78 3.46
C ALA A 167 -1.48 15.59 3.97
N ARG A 168 -2.01 14.82 4.94
CA ARG A 168 -1.32 13.63 5.49
C ARG A 168 -1.02 12.61 4.38
N SER A 169 -2.04 12.27 3.59
CA SER A 169 -1.89 11.32 2.47
C SER A 169 -0.88 11.82 1.45
N SER A 170 -0.96 13.09 1.06
CA SER A 170 -0.04 13.69 0.09
C SER A 170 1.42 13.54 0.53
N ILE A 171 1.75 13.96 1.76
CA ILE A 171 3.15 13.94 2.21
C ILE A 171 3.65 12.53 2.54
N THR A 172 2.79 11.63 3.01
CA THR A 172 3.20 10.25 3.30
C THR A 172 3.34 9.44 2.00
N PHE A 173 2.44 9.61 1.03
CA PHE A 173 2.58 8.95 -0.28
C PHE A 173 3.76 9.52 -1.08
N THR A 174 4.14 10.78 -0.87
CA THR A 174 5.40 11.31 -1.41
C THR A 174 6.59 10.50 -0.86
N GLY A 175 6.57 10.16 0.42
CA GLY A 175 7.59 9.29 1.01
C GLY A 175 7.61 7.90 0.36
N ALA A 176 6.44 7.33 0.10
CA ALA A 176 6.33 6.05 -0.61
C ALA A 176 6.87 6.16 -2.04
N ALA A 177 6.57 7.26 -2.74
CA ALA A 177 7.07 7.51 -4.09
C ALA A 177 8.61 7.63 -4.09
N VAL A 178 9.18 8.31 -3.10
CA VAL A 178 10.66 8.40 -2.94
C VAL A 178 11.26 7.00 -2.76
N PHE A 179 10.71 6.17 -1.87
CA PHE A 179 11.17 4.78 -1.68
C PHE A 179 11.15 4.00 -2.99
N THR A 180 10.01 4.04 -3.68
CA THR A 180 9.83 3.28 -4.92
C THR A 180 10.70 3.83 -6.05
N THR A 181 10.90 5.14 -6.11
CA THR A 181 11.82 5.75 -7.10
C THR A 181 13.26 5.25 -6.89
N ILE A 182 13.71 5.19 -5.63
CA ILE A 182 15.04 4.66 -5.29
C ILE A 182 15.12 3.18 -5.71
N SER A 183 14.11 2.37 -5.34
CA SER A 183 14.06 0.95 -5.70
C SER A 183 14.05 0.76 -7.21
N PHE A 184 13.22 1.50 -7.92
CA PHE A 184 13.11 1.48 -9.39
C PHE A 184 14.46 1.81 -10.03
N THR A 185 15.12 2.88 -9.56
CA THR A 185 16.44 3.31 -10.09
C THR A 185 17.49 2.21 -9.86
N ILE A 186 17.52 1.61 -8.68
CA ILE A 186 18.45 0.51 -8.35
C ILE A 186 18.21 -0.67 -9.31
N PHE A 187 16.95 -1.11 -9.47
CA PHE A 187 16.60 -2.24 -10.34
C PHE A 187 16.97 -1.95 -11.81
N LEU A 188 16.74 -0.72 -12.25
CA LEU A 188 17.08 -0.28 -13.63
C LEU A 188 18.60 -0.29 -13.85
N VAL A 189 19.37 0.27 -12.92
CA VAL A 189 20.85 0.34 -13.03
C VAL A 189 21.47 -1.06 -12.99
N LEU A 190 20.89 -1.97 -12.20
CA LEU A 190 21.35 -3.36 -12.12
C LEU A 190 20.90 -4.21 -13.33
N GLY A 191 20.11 -3.65 -14.25
CA GLY A 191 19.59 -4.38 -15.40
C GLY A 191 18.58 -5.45 -15.06
N LEU A 192 17.94 -5.33 -13.89
CA LEU A 192 16.93 -6.29 -13.41
C LEU A 192 15.54 -6.02 -14.01
N ILE A 193 15.34 -4.81 -14.55
CA ILE A 193 14.09 -4.41 -15.21
C ILE A 193 14.42 -3.66 -16.50
N GLU A 194 13.53 -3.82 -17.48
CA GLU A 194 13.56 -3.04 -18.73
C GLU A 194 12.22 -2.32 -18.88
N VAL A 195 12.25 -1.07 -19.31
CA VAL A 195 11.05 -0.27 -19.56
C VAL A 195 10.89 -0.17 -21.09
N THR A 196 10.56 -1.31 -21.70
CA THR A 196 10.48 -1.43 -23.17
C THR A 196 9.05 -1.45 -23.69
N ASN A 197 8.09 -1.81 -22.86
CA ASN A 197 6.71 -1.96 -23.28
C ASN A 197 5.89 -0.71 -22.97
N TRP A 198 5.46 -0.02 -24.03
CA TRP A 198 4.53 1.11 -23.91
C TRP A 198 3.11 0.60 -23.77
N LEU A 199 2.36 1.22 -22.88
CA LEU A 199 0.98 0.86 -22.62
C LEU A 199 0.09 1.23 -23.80
N THR A 200 -0.84 0.35 -24.13
CA THR A 200 -1.97 0.66 -25.03
C THR A 200 -2.94 1.61 -24.33
N GLY A 201 -3.88 2.18 -25.07
CA GLY A 201 -4.87 3.10 -24.50
C GLY A 201 -5.67 2.50 -23.33
N ASP A 202 -6.08 1.25 -23.48
CA ASP A 202 -6.85 0.53 -22.43
C ASP A 202 -6.01 0.26 -21.18
N GLN A 203 -4.75 -0.07 -21.36
CA GLN A 203 -3.79 -0.28 -20.27
C GLN A 203 -3.46 1.03 -19.54
N LEU A 204 -3.37 2.12 -20.29
CA LEU A 204 -3.19 3.46 -19.73
C LEU A 204 -4.39 3.86 -18.88
N LEU A 205 -5.60 3.55 -19.34
CA LEU A 205 -6.83 3.77 -18.57
C LEU A 205 -6.81 2.93 -17.29
N SER A 206 -6.40 1.65 -17.37
CA SER A 206 -6.26 0.77 -16.21
C SER A 206 -5.27 1.34 -15.19
N LEU A 207 -4.13 1.86 -15.64
CA LEU A 207 -3.13 2.50 -14.78
C LEU A 207 -3.69 3.76 -14.12
N LEU A 208 -4.43 4.59 -14.85
CA LEU A 208 -5.06 5.80 -14.31
C LEU A 208 -6.11 5.45 -13.25
N ILE A 209 -6.98 4.46 -13.53
CA ILE A 209 -7.98 3.99 -12.57
C ILE A 209 -7.28 3.45 -11.32
N TYR A 210 -6.28 2.59 -11.49
CA TYR A 210 -5.51 1.98 -10.39
C TYR A 210 -4.80 3.02 -9.54
N SER A 211 -4.22 4.03 -10.17
CA SER A 211 -3.44 5.08 -9.47
C SER A 211 -4.34 6.13 -8.80
N VAL A 212 -5.27 6.69 -9.55
CA VAL A 212 -6.07 7.84 -9.09
C VAL A 212 -7.23 7.36 -8.21
N ILE A 213 -8.03 6.42 -8.69
CA ILE A 213 -9.21 5.93 -7.96
C ILE A 213 -8.77 5.01 -6.82
N GLY A 214 -7.94 4.02 -7.11
CA GLY A 214 -7.51 3.01 -6.14
C GLY A 214 -6.58 3.53 -5.05
N MET A 215 -5.95 4.67 -5.24
CA MET A 215 -4.99 5.19 -4.26
C MET A 215 -5.28 6.63 -3.85
N ALA A 216 -5.36 7.57 -4.80
CA ALA A 216 -5.51 8.98 -4.46
C ALA A 216 -6.89 9.29 -3.84
N ILE A 217 -7.96 8.74 -4.38
CA ILE A 217 -9.33 8.98 -3.87
C ILE A 217 -9.62 8.08 -2.65
N SER A 218 -8.99 6.93 -2.52
CA SER A 218 -9.14 6.06 -1.34
C SER A 218 -8.34 6.49 -0.11
N UNK A 219 -7.48 7.16 -0.51
CA UNK A 219 -6.66 7.64 0.45
C UNK A 219 -7.18 8.49 1.30
#